data_71e2e85b7dca3f13a9db2eb833f55338
#
_entry.id   71e2e85b7dca3f13a9db2eb833f55338
#
_cell.length_a   1.000
_cell.length_b   1.000
_cell.length_c   1.000
_cell.angle_alpha   90.00
_cell.angle_beta   90.00
_cell.angle_gamma   90.00
#
_symmetry.space_group_name_H-M   'P 1'
#
loop_
_entity.id
_entity.type
_entity.pdbx_description
1 polymer ?
#
loop_
_entity_poly.entity_id
_entity_poly.type
_entity_poly.pdbx_seq_one_letter_code
_entity_poly.pdbx_strand_id
1 'polypeptide(L)' 'MDFGKWIVTVAVNGVKNGSFSREWAAMQLANHYSRGKITDADLQSYDEQIAAYDAELAESEVEEPIENIGEEI' A
#
# COMPACT_ATOMS: atom_id res chain seq x y z
N MET A 1 8.40 18.81 10.68
CA MET A 1 8.00 17.53 10.14
C MET A 1 6.68 17.64 9.40
N ASP A 2 6.57 16.97 8.28
CA ASP A 2 5.36 17.03 7.48
C ASP A 2 4.44 15.88 7.92
N PHE A 3 3.34 16.23 8.56
CA PHE A 3 2.40 15.21 9.07
C PHE A 3 1.88 14.32 7.94
N GLY A 4 1.55 14.92 6.79
CA GLY A 4 1.00 14.15 5.68
C GLY A 4 1.99 13.11 5.19
N LYS A 5 3.24 13.49 5.03
CA LYS A 5 4.26 12.56 4.62
C LYS A 5 4.44 11.47 5.65
N TRP A 6 4.45 11.84 6.92
CA TRP A 6 4.65 10.89 7.99
C TRP A 6 3.54 9.85 8.03
N ILE A 7 2.29 10.30 7.97
CA ILE A 7 1.18 9.35 8.09
C ILE A 7 1.09 8.44 6.86
N VAL A 8 1.43 8.96 5.67
CA VAL A 8 1.46 8.14 4.47
C VAL A 8 2.54 7.06 4.62
N THR A 9 3.71 7.44 5.11
CA THR A 9 4.79 6.49 5.30
C THR A 9 4.39 5.40 6.29
N VAL A 10 3.75 5.77 7.39
CA VAL A 10 3.30 4.81 8.38
C VAL A 10 2.27 3.86 7.76
N ALA A 11 1.33 4.42 6.99
CA ALA A 11 0.28 3.60 6.39
C ALA A 11 0.87 2.60 5.38
N VAL A 12 1.77 3.07 4.52
CA VAL A 12 2.38 2.21 3.52
C VAL A 12 3.20 1.11 4.19
N ASN A 13 4.00 1.48 5.18
CA ASN A 13 4.83 0.50 5.87
C ASN A 13 3.97 -0.52 6.61
N GLY A 14 2.87 -0.08 7.21
CA GLY A 14 1.98 -0.98 7.92
C GLY A 14 1.31 -1.99 6.99
N VAL A 15 0.95 -1.55 5.78
CA VAL A 15 0.39 -2.46 4.79
C VAL A 15 1.46 -3.45 4.34
N LYS A 16 2.67 -2.97 4.07
CA LYS A 16 3.72 -3.83 3.59
C LYS A 16 4.13 -4.89 4.61
N ASN A 17 4.15 -4.54 5.87
CA ASN A 17 4.59 -5.49 6.89
C ASN A 17 3.45 -6.29 7.51
N GLY A 18 2.23 -6.09 7.03
CA GLY A 18 1.10 -6.88 7.51
C GLY A 18 0.43 -6.35 8.76
N SER A 19 0.84 -5.19 9.27
CA SER A 19 0.23 -4.63 10.46
C SER A 19 -1.17 -4.10 10.19
N PHE A 20 -1.40 -3.59 8.98
CA PHE A 20 -2.69 -3.01 8.60
C PHE A 20 -3.20 -3.64 7.32
N SER A 21 -4.52 -3.74 7.19
CA SER A 21 -5.09 -4.09 5.91
C SER A 21 -5.12 -2.83 5.05
N ARG A 22 -5.25 -2.99 3.74
CA ARG A 22 -5.33 -1.86 2.83
C ARG A 22 -6.57 -1.03 3.12
N GLU A 23 -7.67 -1.70 3.43
CA GLU A 23 -8.91 -1.00 3.73
C GLU A 23 -8.78 -0.17 4.99
N TRP A 24 -8.14 -0.72 6.00
CA TRP A 24 -7.98 0.02 7.25
C TRP A 24 -7.09 1.25 7.04
N ALA A 25 -5.99 1.06 6.31
CA ALA A 25 -5.09 2.16 6.04
C ALA A 25 -5.77 3.27 5.25
N ALA A 26 -6.54 2.89 4.23
CA ALA A 26 -7.26 3.86 3.42
C ALA A 26 -8.28 4.62 4.25
N MET A 27 -8.95 3.93 5.17
CA MET A 27 -9.93 4.55 6.03
C MET A 27 -9.26 5.58 6.94
N GLN A 28 -8.10 5.25 7.48
CA GLN A 28 -7.38 6.19 8.35
C GLN A 28 -6.96 7.44 7.57
N LEU A 29 -6.48 7.25 6.35
CA LEU A 29 -6.08 8.38 5.55
C LEU A 29 -7.29 9.24 5.17
N ALA A 30 -8.41 8.62 4.83
CA ALA A 30 -9.62 9.36 4.52
C ALA A 30 -10.09 10.17 5.72
N ASN A 31 -9.96 9.61 6.90
CA ASN A 31 -10.31 10.30 8.12
C ASN A 31 -9.45 11.55 8.31
N HIS A 32 -8.15 11.42 8.12
CA HIS A 32 -7.25 12.57 8.26
C HIS A 32 -7.52 13.61 7.16
N TYR A 33 -7.85 13.14 5.97
CA TYR A 33 -8.14 14.03 4.87
C TYR A 33 -9.40 14.84 5.18
N SER A 34 -10.45 14.20 5.70
CA SER A 34 -11.69 14.90 5.99
C SER A 34 -11.52 15.92 7.09
N ARG A 35 -10.49 15.79 7.91
CA ARG A 35 -10.20 16.75 8.95
C ARG A 35 -9.19 17.80 8.52
N GLY A 36 -8.80 17.77 7.25
CA GLY A 36 -7.87 18.75 6.72
C GLY A 36 -6.44 18.56 7.15
N LYS A 37 -6.08 17.37 7.63
CA LYS A 37 -4.73 17.13 8.11
C LYS A 37 -3.79 16.65 7.03
N ILE A 38 -4.32 16.12 5.95
CA ILE A 38 -3.51 15.71 4.81
C ILE A 38 -4.16 16.23 3.55
N THR A 39 -3.44 16.21 2.44
CA THR A 39 -3.89 16.82 1.19
C THR A 39 -4.15 15.77 0.13
N ASP A 40 -4.68 16.20 -1.01
CA ASP A 40 -4.88 15.31 -2.15
C ASP A 40 -3.55 14.71 -2.58
N ALA A 41 -2.48 15.50 -2.55
CA ALA A 41 -1.17 15.01 -2.93
C ALA A 41 -0.71 13.89 -2.02
N ASP A 42 -1.05 13.96 -0.74
CA ASP A 42 -0.69 12.91 0.20
C ASP A 42 -1.46 11.63 -0.13
N LEU A 43 -2.74 11.74 -0.45
CA LEU A 43 -3.52 10.57 -0.81
C LEU A 43 -2.99 9.94 -2.09
N GLN A 44 -2.61 10.76 -3.06
CA GLN A 44 -2.07 10.26 -4.30
C GLN A 44 -0.74 9.54 -4.06
N SER A 45 0.08 10.08 -3.18
CA SER A 45 1.36 9.47 -2.83
C SER A 45 1.13 8.08 -2.25
N TYR A 46 0.15 7.94 -1.36
CA TYR A 46 -0.18 6.64 -0.79
C TYR A 46 -0.59 5.67 -1.90
N ASP A 47 -1.49 6.11 -2.79
CA ASP A 47 -1.97 5.24 -3.85
C ASP A 47 -0.83 4.78 -4.75
N GLU A 48 0.09 5.68 -5.09
CA GLU A 48 1.20 5.35 -5.96
C GLU A 48 2.14 4.36 -5.29
N GLN A 49 2.40 4.54 -4.01
CA GLN A 49 3.30 3.64 -3.30
C GLN A 49 2.69 2.26 -3.15
N ILE A 50 1.40 2.19 -2.88
CA ILE A 50 0.73 0.90 -2.75
C ILE A 50 0.64 0.21 -4.12
N ALA A 51 0.41 0.98 -5.18
CA ALA A 51 0.37 0.39 -6.53
C ALA A 51 1.73 -0.19 -6.89
N ALA A 52 2.81 0.49 -6.52
CA ALA A 52 4.15 -0.02 -6.78
C ALA A 52 4.40 -1.31 -6.00
N TYR A 53 3.93 -1.35 -4.75
CA TYR A 53 4.08 -2.54 -3.94
C TYR A 53 3.31 -3.71 -4.54
N ASP A 54 2.08 -3.45 -5.00
CA ASP A 54 1.27 -4.49 -5.62
C ASP A 54 1.93 -5.01 -6.90
N ALA A 55 2.55 -4.13 -7.66
CA ALA A 55 3.26 -4.56 -8.86
C ALA A 55 4.41 -5.48 -8.52
N GLU A 56 5.12 -5.19 -7.45
CA GLU A 56 6.21 -6.04 -7.02
C GLU A 56 5.70 -7.41 -6.58
N LEU A 57 4.57 -7.43 -5.88
CA LEU A 57 4.00 -8.69 -5.46
C LEU A 57 3.51 -9.50 -6.64
N ALA A 58 2.95 -8.84 -7.62
CA ALA A 58 2.45 -9.53 -8.80
C ALA A 58 3.60 -10.18 -9.57
N GLU A 59 4.73 -9.50 -9.65
CA GLU A 59 5.88 -10.08 -10.31
C GLU A 59 6.37 -11.31 -9.58
N SER A 60 6.43 -11.22 -8.27
CA SER A 60 6.86 -12.34 -7.48
C SER A 60 5.94 -13.52 -7.65
N GLU A 61 4.65 -13.27 -7.63
CA GLU A 61 3.68 -14.33 -7.75
C GLU A 61 3.73 -14.99 -9.11
N VAL A 62 3.92 -14.21 -10.13
CA VAL A 62 3.96 -14.77 -11.47
C VAL A 62 5.10 -15.75 -11.58
N GLU A 63 6.21 -15.44 -11.02
CA GLU A 63 7.33 -16.33 -11.11
C GLU A 63 7.10 -17.63 -10.41
N GLU A 64 6.60 -17.58 -9.23
CA GLU A 64 6.40 -18.79 -8.47
C GLU A 64 5.35 -19.72 -9.01
N PRO A 65 4.19 -19.23 -9.34
CA PRO A 65 3.15 -20.10 -9.82
C PRO A 65 3.54 -20.83 -11.09
N ILE A 66 4.28 -20.20 -11.93
CA ILE A 66 4.68 -20.84 -13.14
C ILE A 66 5.49 -22.05 -12.85
N GLU A 67 6.38 -21.95 -11.94
CA GLU A 67 7.15 -23.07 -11.62
C GLU A 67 6.32 -24.18 -11.10
N ASN A 68 5.43 -23.89 -10.21
CA ASN A 68 4.62 -24.90 -9.66
C ASN A 68 3.80 -25.55 -10.67
N ILE A 69 3.23 -24.78 -11.55
CA ILE A 69 2.39 -25.38 -12.49
C ILE A 69 3.07 -26.34 -13.30
N GLY A 70 4.23 -26.02 -13.64
CA GLY A 70 4.95 -26.90 -14.45
C GLY A 70 4.91 -28.24 -13.91
N GLU A 71 5.00 -28.35 -12.67
CA GLU A 71 5.10 -29.55 -12.20
C GLU A 71 3.92 -30.21 -11.94
N GLU A 72 3.04 -29.60 -11.66
CA GLU A 72 2.00 -30.25 -11.32
C GLU A 72 1.47 -31.11 -12.12
N ILE A 73 1.64 -31.09 -12.97
CA ILE A 73 1.02 -31.91 -13.65
C ILE A 73 1.24 -32.69 -14.10
#